data_64c9696e74e1bf7a5d54d05c40499092
#
_entry.id   64c9696e74e1bf7a5d54d05c40499092
#
_cell.length_a   1.000
_cell.length_b   1.000
_cell.length_c   1.000
_cell.angle_alpha   90.00
_cell.angle_beta   90.00
_cell.angle_gamma   90.00
#
_symmetry.space_group_name_H-M   'P 1'
#
loop_
_entity.id
_entity.type
_entity.pdbx_description
1 polymer ?
#
loop_
_entity_poly.entity_id
_entity_poly.type
_entity_poly.pdbx_seq_one_letter_code
_entity_poly.pdbx_strand_id
1 'polypeptide(L)'
;DGTSYGFVPNLFKLNGIIQEFPCPSLDNEGEWDAFVQRGDVLGCVTGHDHVNSFTVKYKGVDIIQCAGTTYNSYGKTDVRGGTLFTLDESKPFKYTKEPITAASLAIKQGSKLPGLDGVSYQDYYFANIWNKVLTFLTGI
;
A
#
# COMPACT_ATOMS: atom_id res chain seq x y z
N ASP A 1 -17.43 15.34 -13.31
CA ASP A 1 -17.84 14.39 -12.31
C ASP A 1 -16.87 13.21 -12.34
N GLY A 2 -16.28 12.96 -11.22
CA GLY A 2 -15.17 12.05 -11.10
C GLY A 2 -15.53 10.59 -10.80
N THR A 3 -16.63 10.13 -11.29
CA THR A 3 -17.17 8.83 -10.92
C THR A 3 -16.70 7.65 -11.78
N SER A 4 -15.85 7.85 -12.74
CA SER A 4 -15.22 6.71 -13.42
C SER A 4 -13.94 6.31 -12.67
N TYR A 5 -14.07 5.40 -11.75
CA TYR A 5 -12.94 4.65 -11.21
C TYR A 5 -12.39 3.71 -12.28
N GLY A 6 -11.86 4.27 -13.33
CA GLY A 6 -11.05 3.55 -14.26
C GLY A 6 -9.73 3.21 -13.58
N PHE A 7 -9.69 2.11 -12.84
CA PHE A 7 -8.45 1.60 -12.33
C PHE A 7 -7.67 0.96 -13.48
N VAL A 8 -7.15 1.79 -14.34
CA VAL A 8 -5.95 1.42 -15.09
C VAL A 8 -4.82 2.18 -14.39
N PRO A 9 -4.06 1.53 -13.52
CA PRO A 9 -2.84 2.15 -13.03
C PRO A 9 -2.10 2.59 -14.27
N ASN A 10 -1.64 3.84 -14.29
CA ASN A 10 -0.67 4.22 -15.28
C ASN A 10 0.61 3.45 -14.92
N LEU A 11 0.70 2.21 -15.39
CA LEU A 11 1.74 1.23 -15.07
C LEU A 11 3.14 1.81 -15.25
N PHE A 12 3.28 2.82 -16.11
CA PHE A 12 4.55 3.52 -16.35
C PHE A 12 4.95 4.50 -15.23
N LYS A 13 4.05 4.82 -14.30
CA LYS A 13 4.31 5.75 -13.19
C LYS A 13 4.13 5.12 -11.82
N LEU A 14 3.76 3.85 -11.77
CA LEU A 14 3.64 3.12 -10.53
C LEU A 14 5.03 2.69 -10.06
N ASN A 15 5.32 2.98 -8.81
CA ASN A 15 6.54 2.50 -8.14
C ASN A 15 6.13 1.64 -6.95
N GLY A 16 6.37 0.34 -7.03
CA GLY A 16 6.07 -0.61 -5.97
C GLY A 16 5.40 -1.89 -6.45
N ILE A 17 4.62 -2.50 -5.56
CA ILE A 17 4.03 -3.84 -5.71
C ILE A 17 2.51 -3.74 -5.62
N ILE A 18 1.80 -4.32 -6.58
CA ILE A 18 0.36 -4.56 -6.53
C ILE A 18 0.14 -6.07 -6.60
N GLN A 19 -0.52 -6.61 -5.60
CA GLN A 19 -0.79 -8.06 -5.49
C GLN A 19 -2.26 -8.37 -5.22
N GLU A 20 -3.08 -7.35 -5.07
CA GLU A 20 -4.53 -7.47 -5.00
C GLU A 20 -5.18 -6.26 -5.69
N PHE A 21 -6.43 -6.43 -6.08
CA PHE A 21 -7.18 -5.33 -6.68
C PHE A 21 -7.41 -4.25 -5.63
N PRO A 22 -7.00 -3.00 -5.87
CA PRO A 22 -7.25 -1.90 -4.95
C PRO A 22 -8.74 -1.72 -4.68
N CYS A 23 -9.07 -1.47 -3.43
CA CYS A 23 -10.44 -1.34 -2.97
C CYS A 23 -10.74 0.12 -2.55
N PRO A 24 -10.98 1.02 -3.52
CA PRO A 24 -11.31 2.40 -3.25
C PRO A 24 -12.73 2.53 -2.70
N SER A 25 -13.03 3.67 -2.08
CA SER A 25 -14.41 4.05 -1.77
C SER A 25 -15.24 4.13 -3.05
N LEU A 26 -16.52 3.77 -2.96
CA LEU A 26 -17.48 3.90 -4.08
C LEU A 26 -17.84 5.36 -4.31
N ASP A 27 -17.80 6.18 -3.27
CA ASP A 27 -18.17 7.59 -3.32
C ASP A 27 -16.91 8.47 -3.31
N ASN A 28 -16.90 9.47 -4.19
CA ASN A 28 -15.88 10.51 -4.22
C ASN A 28 -16.47 11.80 -3.63
N GLU A 29 -16.09 12.11 -2.41
CA GLU A 29 -16.54 13.30 -1.71
C GLU A 29 -15.65 14.54 -1.91
N GLY A 30 -14.76 14.50 -2.90
CA GLY A 30 -13.96 15.64 -3.31
C GLY A 30 -12.69 15.88 -2.51
N GLU A 31 -12.29 14.94 -1.63
CA GLU A 31 -11.06 15.05 -0.85
C GLU A 31 -9.82 15.27 -1.74
N TRP A 32 -9.73 14.51 -2.82
CA TRP A 32 -8.61 14.65 -3.75
C TRP A 32 -8.56 16.02 -4.44
N ASP A 33 -9.70 16.55 -4.83
CA ASP A 33 -9.77 17.87 -5.44
C ASP A 33 -9.38 18.97 -4.44
N ALA A 34 -9.72 18.78 -3.16
CA ALA A 34 -9.28 19.67 -2.09
C ALA A 34 -7.75 19.64 -1.91
N PHE A 35 -7.11 18.46 -1.97
CA PHE A 35 -5.65 18.35 -1.91
C PHE A 35 -4.98 19.07 -3.08
N VAL A 36 -5.51 18.87 -4.29
CA VAL A 36 -4.98 19.51 -5.50
C VAL A 36 -5.18 21.03 -5.45
N GLN A 37 -6.36 21.48 -5.02
CA GLN A 37 -6.68 22.91 -4.89
C GLN A 37 -5.79 23.61 -3.86
N ARG A 38 -5.53 22.95 -2.74
CA ARG A 38 -4.67 23.48 -1.70
C ARG A 38 -3.22 23.68 -2.19
N GLY A 39 -2.70 22.78 -3.01
CA GLY A 39 -1.42 22.93 -3.72
C GLY A 39 -0.15 22.69 -2.88
N ASP A 40 -0.26 22.43 -1.58
CA ASP A 40 0.86 22.16 -0.67
C ASP A 40 0.83 20.73 -0.08
N VAL A 41 -0.12 19.90 -0.50
CA VAL A 41 -0.20 18.49 -0.11
C VAL A 41 0.78 17.67 -0.95
N LEU A 42 1.75 17.04 -0.31
CA LEU A 42 2.77 16.22 -0.98
C LEU A 42 2.26 14.83 -1.33
N GLY A 43 1.45 14.25 -0.48
CA GLY A 43 0.92 12.91 -0.66
C GLY A 43 -0.16 12.54 0.34
N CYS A 44 -0.92 11.51 -0.01
CA CYS A 44 -1.91 10.84 0.83
C CYS A 44 -1.44 9.42 1.09
N VAL A 45 -1.40 9.03 2.36
CA VAL A 45 -1.00 7.66 2.77
C VAL A 45 -2.26 6.88 3.08
N THR A 46 -2.40 5.73 2.43
CA THR A 46 -3.56 4.85 2.56
C THR A 46 -3.15 3.45 3.03
N GLY A 47 -4.07 2.74 3.64
CA GLY A 47 -3.99 1.33 4.02
C GLY A 47 -5.09 0.53 3.34
N HIS A 48 -5.67 -0.43 4.05
CA HIS A 48 -6.76 -1.32 3.65
C HIS A 48 -6.29 -2.55 2.86
N ASP A 49 -5.62 -2.35 1.73
CA ASP A 49 -5.11 -3.46 0.92
C ASP A 49 -3.84 -4.02 1.55
N HIS A 50 -3.88 -5.28 1.99
CA HIS A 50 -2.83 -5.83 2.85
C HIS A 50 -1.57 -6.25 2.09
N VAL A 51 -1.70 -6.52 0.80
CA VAL A 51 -0.57 -7.01 -0.02
C VAL A 51 -0.15 -6.03 -1.13
N ASN A 52 -0.67 -4.81 -1.08
CA ASN A 52 -0.27 -3.72 -1.95
C ASN A 52 0.72 -2.78 -1.23
N SER A 53 1.80 -2.42 -1.91
CA SER A 53 2.78 -1.44 -1.42
C SER A 53 3.31 -0.66 -2.60
N PHE A 54 2.68 0.46 -2.93
CA PHE A 54 3.03 1.23 -4.12
C PHE A 54 2.88 2.73 -3.92
N THR A 55 3.43 3.48 -4.86
CA THR A 55 3.19 4.91 -5.00
C THR A 55 2.88 5.24 -6.44
N VAL A 56 1.86 6.04 -6.63
CA VAL A 56 1.55 6.65 -7.93
C VAL A 56 1.34 8.15 -7.74
N LYS A 57 1.80 8.96 -8.69
CA LYS A 57 1.58 10.41 -8.65
C LYS A 57 0.40 10.77 -9.54
N TYR A 58 -0.57 11.49 -8.97
CA TYR A 58 -1.71 12.00 -9.70
C TYR A 58 -1.92 13.50 -9.40
N LYS A 59 -2.00 14.32 -10.43
CA LYS A 59 -2.15 15.78 -10.34
C LYS A 59 -1.14 16.45 -9.36
N GLY A 60 0.09 15.93 -9.29
CA GLY A 60 1.13 16.50 -8.43
C GLY A 60 1.19 15.92 -7.00
N VAL A 61 0.18 15.22 -6.55
CA VAL A 61 0.09 14.62 -5.22
C VAL A 61 0.40 13.12 -5.30
N ASP A 62 1.17 12.58 -4.36
CA ASP A 62 1.48 11.17 -4.31
C ASP A 62 0.34 10.39 -3.62
N ILE A 63 -0.13 9.31 -4.24
CA ILE A 63 -0.98 8.29 -3.63
C ILE A 63 -0.05 7.19 -3.15
N ILE A 64 -0.01 6.93 -1.86
CA ILE A 64 0.93 6.00 -1.24
C ILE A 64 0.13 4.92 -0.52
N GLN A 65 0.07 3.74 -1.12
CA GLN A 65 -0.52 2.57 -0.51
C GLN A 65 0.51 1.84 0.33
N CYS A 66 0.21 1.65 1.62
CA CYS A 66 1.03 0.90 2.56
C CYS A 66 0.42 -0.48 2.81
N ALA A 67 1.25 -1.51 2.76
CA ALA A 67 0.83 -2.88 3.06
C ALA A 67 0.40 -3.07 4.52
N GLY A 68 -0.34 -4.15 4.78
CA GLY A 68 -0.77 -4.50 6.13
C GLY A 68 0.39 -4.95 7.02
N THR A 69 0.35 -4.54 8.29
CA THR A 69 1.32 -4.95 9.32
C THR A 69 0.81 -6.08 10.20
N THR A 70 -0.51 -6.26 10.27
CA THR A 70 -1.12 -7.22 11.19
C THR A 70 -0.82 -8.67 10.81
N TYR A 71 -0.64 -9.51 11.82
CA TYR A 71 -0.48 -10.96 11.68
C TYR A 71 -1.79 -11.72 11.88
N ASN A 72 -2.86 -11.02 12.23
CA ASN A 72 -4.19 -11.62 12.46
C ASN A 72 -5.09 -11.54 11.21
N SER A 73 -4.52 -11.17 10.07
CA SER A 73 -5.22 -11.10 8.79
C SER A 73 -4.31 -11.58 7.67
N TYR A 74 -4.88 -11.70 6.46
CA TYR A 74 -4.11 -12.08 5.29
C TYR A 74 -2.96 -11.09 5.01
N GLY A 75 -1.93 -11.56 4.34
CA GLY A 75 -0.77 -10.77 3.96
C GLY A 75 0.30 -11.65 3.32
N LYS A 76 1.38 -11.02 2.89
CA LYS A 76 2.54 -11.71 2.31
C LYS A 76 3.84 -11.22 2.94
N THR A 77 4.77 -12.13 3.14
CA THR A 77 6.07 -11.87 3.79
C THR A 77 6.89 -10.80 3.07
N ASP A 78 6.81 -10.74 1.77
CA ASP A 78 7.57 -9.81 0.92
C ASP A 78 7.12 -8.35 1.04
N VAL A 79 5.87 -8.12 1.42
CA VAL A 79 5.29 -6.76 1.58
C VAL A 79 4.79 -6.46 2.97
N ARG A 80 4.48 -7.49 3.79
CA ARG A 80 3.99 -7.31 5.17
C ARG A 80 4.98 -6.47 5.97
N GLY A 81 4.52 -5.37 6.53
CA GLY A 81 5.37 -4.47 7.29
C GLY A 81 4.82 -3.06 7.38
N GLY A 82 5.69 -2.11 7.55
CA GLY A 82 5.36 -0.69 7.60
C GLY A 82 6.16 0.11 6.58
N THR A 83 5.84 1.37 6.46
CA THR A 83 6.62 2.33 5.65
C THR A 83 7.14 3.43 6.57
N LEU A 84 8.45 3.59 6.60
CA LEU A 84 9.10 4.68 7.31
C LEU A 84 9.14 5.91 6.39
N PHE A 85 8.58 7.02 6.86
CA PHE A 85 8.69 8.31 6.20
C PHE A 85 9.70 9.18 6.94
N THR A 86 10.60 9.79 6.19
CA THR A 86 11.55 10.78 6.72
C THR A 86 11.23 12.15 6.16
N LEU A 87 10.95 13.08 7.05
CA LEU A 87 10.69 14.48 6.75
C LEU A 87 11.88 15.32 7.22
N ASP A 88 12.30 16.28 6.41
CA ASP A 88 13.37 17.22 6.74
C ASP A 88 12.74 18.64 6.76
N GLU A 89 12.65 19.26 7.93
CA GLU A 89 12.05 20.58 8.09
C GLU A 89 12.77 21.67 7.28
N SER A 90 14.04 21.45 6.98
CA SER A 90 14.81 22.36 6.08
C SER A 90 14.41 22.21 4.62
N LYS A 91 13.66 21.16 4.28
CA LYS A 91 13.18 20.83 2.92
C LYS A 91 11.70 20.47 2.94
N PRO A 92 10.81 21.41 3.28
CA PRO A 92 9.42 21.13 3.62
C PRO A 92 8.59 20.50 2.49
N PHE A 93 9.07 20.57 1.24
CA PHE A 93 8.38 19.96 0.08
C PHE A 93 9.03 18.66 -0.40
N LYS A 94 9.80 18.01 0.47
CA LYS A 94 10.46 16.74 0.15
C LYS A 94 10.30 15.76 1.30
N TYR A 95 10.12 14.50 0.94
CA TYR A 95 10.18 13.39 1.88
C TYR A 95 10.85 12.19 1.21
N THR A 96 11.35 11.28 2.02
CA THR A 96 11.75 9.95 1.58
C THR A 96 10.87 8.91 2.24
N LYS A 97 10.73 7.77 1.60
CA LYS A 97 10.00 6.63 2.17
C LYS A 97 10.76 5.35 1.94
N GLU A 98 10.72 4.47 2.93
CA GLU A 98 11.36 3.17 2.92
C GLU A 98 10.41 2.11 3.48
N PRO A 99 10.09 1.05 2.72
CA PRO A 99 9.31 -0.06 3.24
C PRO A 99 10.21 -0.90 4.18
N ILE A 100 9.72 -1.15 5.40
CA ILE A 100 10.33 -2.05 6.36
C ILE A 100 9.44 -3.29 6.43
N THR A 101 9.85 -4.37 5.81
CA THR A 101 9.05 -5.59 5.68
C THR A 101 9.47 -6.68 6.66
N ALA A 102 8.57 -7.63 6.91
CA ALA A 102 8.91 -8.83 7.68
C ALA A 102 10.10 -9.59 7.06
N ALA A 103 10.18 -9.60 5.73
CA ALA A 103 11.31 -10.20 5.00
C ALA A 103 12.61 -9.44 5.27
N SER A 104 12.60 -8.10 5.26
CA SER A 104 13.80 -7.29 5.54
C SER A 104 14.29 -7.46 6.98
N LEU A 105 13.39 -7.77 7.91
CA LEU A 105 13.72 -8.05 9.32
C LEU A 105 14.02 -9.55 9.56
N ALA A 106 14.10 -10.37 8.51
CA ALA A 106 14.30 -11.82 8.59
C ALA A 106 13.25 -12.56 9.45
N ILE A 107 12.06 -12.00 9.60
CA ILE A 107 10.93 -12.65 10.27
C ILE A 107 10.39 -13.74 9.34
N LYS A 108 10.35 -14.98 9.83
CA LYS A 108 9.86 -16.13 9.07
C LYS A 108 8.47 -16.51 9.52
N GLN A 109 7.67 -17.06 8.59
CA GLN A 109 6.38 -17.62 8.93
C GLN A 109 6.50 -18.66 10.05
N GLY A 110 5.58 -18.63 11.01
CA GLY A 110 5.60 -19.49 12.19
C GLY A 110 6.55 -19.02 13.32
N SER A 111 7.32 -17.95 13.11
CA SER A 111 8.13 -17.38 14.17
C SER A 111 7.25 -16.80 15.27
N LYS A 112 7.65 -17.00 16.51
CA LYS A 112 7.03 -16.31 17.66
C LYS A 112 7.43 -14.84 17.61
N LEU A 113 6.46 -13.96 17.81
CA LEU A 113 6.69 -12.52 17.83
C LEU A 113 7.07 -12.10 19.27
N PRO A 114 8.17 -11.34 19.44
CA PRO A 114 8.56 -10.88 20.77
C PRO A 114 7.44 -10.05 21.43
N GLY A 115 7.12 -10.38 22.69
CA GLY A 115 6.12 -9.65 23.47
C GLY A 115 4.66 -9.97 23.13
N LEU A 116 4.41 -10.93 22.24
CA LEU A 116 3.07 -11.37 21.86
C LEU A 116 2.92 -12.86 22.11
N ASP A 117 2.70 -13.23 23.38
CA ASP A 117 2.53 -14.64 23.77
C ASP A 117 1.32 -15.25 23.04
N GLY A 118 1.57 -16.39 22.40
CA GLY A 118 0.53 -17.12 21.66
C GLY A 118 0.25 -16.63 20.24
N VAL A 119 0.88 -15.55 19.78
CA VAL A 119 0.76 -15.07 18.41
C VAL A 119 1.96 -15.53 17.59
N SER A 120 1.72 -16.23 16.50
CA SER A 120 2.73 -16.61 15.54
C SER A 120 2.53 -15.88 14.21
N TYR A 121 3.63 -15.62 13.53
CA TYR A 121 3.58 -15.10 12.16
C TYR A 121 2.93 -16.10 11.22
N GLN A 122 1.91 -15.69 10.51
CA GLN A 122 1.25 -16.49 9.48
C GLN A 122 0.93 -15.64 8.26
N ASP A 123 1.24 -16.15 7.07
CA ASP A 123 0.72 -15.63 5.83
C ASP A 123 -0.61 -16.32 5.52
N TYR A 124 -1.71 -15.59 5.63
CA TYR A 124 -3.02 -16.11 5.28
C TYR A 124 -3.21 -16.05 3.76
N TYR A 125 -3.33 -17.23 3.16
CA TYR A 125 -3.22 -17.44 1.72
C TYR A 125 -4.52 -17.21 0.92
N PHE A 126 -5.61 -16.73 1.53
CA PHE A 126 -6.90 -16.60 0.84
C PHE A 126 -6.92 -15.54 -0.27
N ALA A 127 -6.08 -14.52 -0.20
CA ALA A 127 -5.95 -13.53 -1.27
C ALA A 127 -5.38 -14.12 -2.58
N ASN A 128 -4.67 -15.26 -2.50
CA ASN A 128 -3.94 -15.80 -3.64
C ASN A 128 -4.78 -16.43 -4.74
N ILE A 129 -5.97 -16.95 -4.45
CA ILE A 129 -6.80 -17.56 -5.50
C ILE A 129 -7.32 -16.46 -6.43
N TRP A 130 -7.82 -15.38 -5.86
CA TRP A 130 -8.29 -14.22 -6.63
C TRP A 130 -7.15 -13.48 -7.34
N ASN A 131 -6.00 -13.33 -6.69
CA ASN A 131 -4.85 -12.69 -7.33
C ASN A 131 -4.31 -13.51 -8.48
N LYS A 132 -4.26 -14.86 -8.38
CA LYS A 132 -3.89 -15.71 -9.52
C LYS A 132 -4.89 -15.62 -10.66
N VAL A 133 -6.18 -15.53 -10.35
CA VAL A 133 -7.23 -15.31 -11.35
C VAL A 133 -7.10 -13.94 -12.00
N LEU A 134 -6.90 -12.90 -11.20
CA LEU A 134 -6.72 -11.53 -11.70
C LEU A 134 -5.43 -11.39 -12.51
N THR A 135 -4.31 -11.91 -12.02
CA THR A 135 -3.03 -11.94 -12.77
C THR A 135 -3.19 -12.70 -14.09
N PHE A 136 -3.91 -13.82 -14.09
CA PHE A 136 -4.20 -14.57 -15.30
C PHE A 136 -5.09 -13.78 -16.29
N LEU A 137 -6.11 -13.08 -15.78
CA LEU A 137 -7.06 -12.33 -16.62
C LEU A 137 -6.52 -10.97 -17.08
N THR A 138 -5.65 -10.35 -16.32
CA THR A 138 -5.16 -8.99 -16.59
C THR A 138 -3.73 -8.94 -17.11
N GLY A 139 -2.99 -10.04 -16.96
CA GLY A 139 -1.58 -10.10 -17.34
C GLY A 139 -0.65 -9.24 -16.48
N ILE A 140 -1.14 -8.78 -15.29
CA ILE A 140 -0.39 -7.94 -14.35
C ILE A 140 0.04 -8.76 -13.15
#